data_16a3d594fe00b7c405a669746368ba0a
#
_entry.id   16a3d594fe00b7c405a669746368ba0a
#
_cell.length_a   1.000
_cell.length_b   1.000
_cell.length_c   1.000
_cell.angle_alpha   90.00
_cell.angle_beta   90.00
_cell.angle_gamma   90.00
#
_symmetry.space_group_name_H-M   'P 1'
#
loop_
_entity.id
_entity.type
_entity.pdbx_description
1 polymer ?
#
loop_
_entity_poly.entity_id
_entity_poly.type
_entity_poly.pdbx_seq_one_letter_code
_entity_poly.pdbx_strand_id
1 'polypeptide(L)'
;MERVLLNKARYFVEEKGWEVVVVTTDQNGRPSFYPFPEQVRMIDLGINYSEDNGKPFHRKLAAYIRKRRIHRKRLAALLAQEHPDVLDCFYPGECSFVPAFNDGSRKVMELHQSKLFHHQYNRTGLMGLADKVRARLDEKLVRKFDRFVVLTEEDAQMWGEMPGIRVIPNAANLIAERYSDCTARRVIAVGRLDYQKSFDRLILVWENVHRQMPDWTLDIFGQGEWKEMLQAMIDERGLHESVRLMGPTKNIGKEYSESSMIVMSSHYEGFPMVMIEAMACGLPAVSFDFKCGPKDIIKEGVNGLIVPDGDIEGLAEAMVGLMKDGMLRQKMGEEAKKVVETFSETKVMSKWVDLYEEAVAD
;
A
#
# COMPACT_ATOMS: atom_id res chain seq x y z
N MET A 1 -5.83 4.00 1.52
CA MET A 1 -7.05 3.28 1.95
C MET A 1 -8.33 3.91 1.43
N GLU A 2 -8.63 5.20 1.67
CA GLU A 2 -9.89 5.82 1.19
C GLU A 2 -10.17 5.62 -0.29
N ARG A 3 -9.16 5.72 -1.16
CA ARG A 3 -9.33 5.49 -2.61
C ARG A 3 -9.66 4.02 -2.94
N VAL A 4 -9.12 3.07 -2.19
CA VAL A 4 -9.44 1.65 -2.36
C VAL A 4 -10.90 1.41 -1.95
N LEU A 5 -11.32 1.97 -0.82
CA LEU A 5 -12.70 1.90 -0.36
C LEU A 5 -13.67 2.53 -1.36
N LEU A 6 -13.35 3.71 -1.89
CA LEU A 6 -14.17 4.36 -2.93
C LEU A 6 -14.35 3.46 -4.16
N ASN A 7 -13.26 2.91 -4.70
CA ASN A 7 -13.34 2.08 -5.91
C ASN A 7 -14.18 0.82 -5.67
N LYS A 8 -14.00 0.19 -4.51
CA LYS A 8 -14.78 -0.98 -4.11
C LYS A 8 -16.26 -0.64 -3.94
N ALA A 9 -16.58 0.42 -3.20
CA ALA A 9 -17.96 0.86 -3.00
C ALA A 9 -18.64 1.25 -4.32
N ARG A 10 -17.94 2.00 -5.17
CA ARG A 10 -18.44 2.36 -6.51
C ARG A 10 -18.76 1.13 -7.35
N TYR A 11 -17.83 0.19 -7.46
CA TYR A 11 -18.04 -1.02 -8.26
C TYR A 11 -19.25 -1.82 -7.76
N PHE A 12 -19.42 -1.95 -6.45
CA PHE A 12 -20.55 -2.70 -5.90
C PHE A 12 -21.90 -2.04 -6.17
N VAL A 13 -22.01 -0.73 -6.08
CA VAL A 13 -23.27 -0.05 -6.35
C VAL A 13 -23.57 0.08 -7.86
N GLU A 14 -22.57 0.40 -8.68
CA GLU A 14 -22.75 0.66 -10.10
C GLU A 14 -22.81 -0.63 -10.94
N GLU A 15 -21.96 -1.61 -10.66
CA GLU A 15 -21.84 -2.82 -11.47
C GLU A 15 -22.66 -4.02 -10.91
N LYS A 16 -22.85 -4.06 -9.58
CA LYS A 16 -23.56 -5.17 -8.92
C LYS A 16 -24.95 -4.79 -8.41
N GLY A 17 -25.24 -3.50 -8.30
CA GLY A 17 -26.50 -3.02 -7.74
C GLY A 17 -26.66 -3.35 -6.24
N TRP A 18 -25.54 -3.57 -5.52
CA TRP A 18 -25.58 -3.86 -4.10
C TRP A 18 -25.83 -2.59 -3.28
N GLU A 19 -26.50 -2.74 -2.14
CA GLU A 19 -26.58 -1.67 -1.16
C GLU A 19 -25.27 -1.58 -0.39
N VAL A 20 -24.66 -0.39 -0.38
CA VAL A 20 -23.38 -0.15 0.30
C VAL A 20 -23.50 0.97 1.30
N VAL A 21 -23.15 0.66 2.55
CA VAL A 21 -23.07 1.62 3.64
C VAL A 21 -21.61 1.76 4.07
N VAL A 22 -21.05 2.95 3.92
CA VAL A 22 -19.70 3.28 4.39
C VAL A 22 -19.80 3.95 5.74
N VAL A 23 -19.18 3.35 6.76
CA VAL A 23 -19.20 3.85 8.13
C VAL A 23 -17.86 4.49 8.46
N THR A 24 -17.90 5.73 8.95
CA THR A 24 -16.73 6.48 9.40
C THR A 24 -16.82 6.84 10.89
N THR A 25 -15.68 7.23 11.47
CA THR A 25 -15.61 7.58 12.91
C THR A 25 -15.17 8.99 13.20
N ASP A 26 -14.53 9.65 12.24
CA ASP A 26 -13.83 10.93 12.45
C ASP A 26 -14.15 11.97 11.35
N GLN A 27 -15.31 11.85 10.70
CA GLN A 27 -15.70 12.75 9.60
C GLN A 27 -15.99 14.18 10.09
N ASN A 28 -16.58 14.31 11.27
CA ASN A 28 -16.90 15.63 11.89
C ASN A 28 -17.72 16.56 10.98
N GLY A 29 -18.67 16.02 10.22
CA GLY A 29 -19.51 16.79 9.28
C GLY A 29 -18.74 17.30 8.04
N ARG A 30 -17.47 16.95 7.86
CA ARG A 30 -16.71 17.29 6.67
C ARG A 30 -17.06 16.33 5.54
N PRO A 31 -17.06 16.78 4.27
CA PRO A 31 -17.20 15.88 3.14
C PRO A 31 -16.00 14.90 3.10
N SER A 32 -16.21 13.72 2.52
CA SER A 32 -15.13 12.80 2.23
C SER A 32 -14.12 13.46 1.28
N PHE A 33 -12.84 13.11 1.41
CA PHE A 33 -11.79 13.66 0.52
C PHE A 33 -12.02 13.27 -0.95
N TYR A 34 -12.51 12.05 -1.18
CA TYR A 34 -12.94 11.60 -2.50
C TYR A 34 -14.47 11.60 -2.55
N PRO A 35 -15.10 12.06 -3.66
CA PRO A 35 -16.55 12.00 -3.84
C PRO A 35 -17.00 10.55 -4.05
N PHE A 36 -17.86 10.05 -3.15
CA PHE A 36 -18.53 8.76 -3.34
C PHE A 36 -19.77 8.92 -4.22
N PRO A 37 -20.17 7.89 -4.98
CA PRO A 37 -21.45 7.85 -5.70
C PRO A 37 -22.64 8.14 -4.74
N GLU A 38 -23.69 8.78 -5.24
CA GLU A 38 -24.88 9.11 -4.44
C GLU A 38 -25.61 7.87 -3.88
N GLN A 39 -25.45 6.73 -4.54
CA GLN A 39 -26.00 5.45 -4.11
C GLN A 39 -25.31 4.89 -2.87
N VAL A 40 -24.07 5.31 -2.57
CA VAL A 40 -23.33 4.91 -1.38
C VAL A 40 -23.79 5.73 -0.18
N ARG A 41 -24.39 5.07 0.81
CA ARG A 41 -24.79 5.75 2.05
C ARG A 41 -23.59 5.94 2.97
N MET A 42 -23.32 7.18 3.36
CA MET A 42 -22.23 7.54 4.26
C MET A 42 -22.78 7.81 5.65
N ILE A 43 -22.27 7.11 6.67
CA ILE A 43 -22.70 7.26 8.07
C ILE A 43 -21.48 7.53 8.94
N ASP A 44 -21.41 8.72 9.56
CA ASP A 44 -20.38 9.04 10.55
C ASP A 44 -20.86 8.69 11.96
N LEU A 45 -20.17 7.80 12.64
CA LEU A 45 -20.46 7.47 14.02
C LEU A 45 -20.06 8.60 15.00
N GLY A 46 -19.31 9.60 14.55
CA GLY A 46 -18.93 10.76 15.36
C GLY A 46 -18.14 10.40 16.63
N ILE A 47 -17.21 9.48 16.52
CA ILE A 47 -16.36 9.05 17.65
C ILE A 47 -15.22 10.04 17.89
N ASN A 48 -14.65 10.56 16.79
CA ASN A 48 -13.64 11.63 16.78
C ASN A 48 -12.37 11.26 17.56
N TYR A 49 -11.76 10.12 17.25
CA TYR A 49 -10.52 9.68 17.90
C TYR A 49 -9.40 10.71 17.74
N SER A 50 -9.34 11.42 16.62
CA SER A 50 -8.34 12.43 16.29
C SER A 50 -8.32 13.64 17.23
N GLU A 51 -9.43 13.96 17.90
CA GLU A 51 -9.51 15.07 18.87
C GLU A 51 -8.59 14.89 20.10
N ASP A 52 -8.15 13.66 20.35
CA ASP A 52 -7.28 13.34 21.48
C ASP A 52 -5.80 13.35 21.08
N ASN A 53 -5.48 13.68 19.83
CA ASN A 53 -4.10 13.84 19.38
C ASN A 53 -3.47 15.07 20.11
N GLY A 54 -2.23 14.86 20.62
CA GLY A 54 -1.54 15.90 21.39
C GLY A 54 -1.84 15.91 22.89
N LYS A 55 -2.83 15.14 23.39
CA LYS A 55 -3.05 14.99 24.83
C LYS A 55 -1.98 14.13 25.51
N PRO A 56 -1.69 14.35 26.81
CA PRO A 56 -0.82 13.49 27.59
C PRO A 56 -1.25 12.02 27.55
N PHE A 57 -0.30 11.08 27.55
CA PHE A 57 -0.54 9.64 27.33
C PHE A 57 -1.68 9.06 28.20
N HIS A 58 -1.71 9.33 29.50
CA HIS A 58 -2.73 8.81 30.42
C HIS A 58 -4.14 9.30 30.06
N ARG A 59 -4.29 10.59 29.66
CA ARG A 59 -5.56 11.17 29.21
C ARG A 59 -5.98 10.63 27.86
N LYS A 60 -5.03 10.44 26.93
CA LYS A 60 -5.25 9.83 25.64
C LYS A 60 -5.74 8.38 25.80
N LEU A 61 -5.14 7.60 26.67
CA LEU A 61 -5.54 6.20 26.95
C LEU A 61 -6.95 6.13 27.54
N ALA A 62 -7.27 6.97 28.56
CA ALA A 62 -8.62 7.01 29.15
C ALA A 62 -9.68 7.43 28.13
N ALA A 63 -9.39 8.45 27.30
CA ALA A 63 -10.26 8.87 26.22
C ALA A 63 -10.48 7.75 25.18
N TYR A 64 -9.42 7.07 24.80
CA TYR A 64 -9.48 5.94 23.86
C TYR A 64 -10.38 4.82 24.38
N ILE A 65 -10.22 4.39 25.63
CA ILE A 65 -11.06 3.34 26.23
C ILE A 65 -12.54 3.77 26.25
N ARG A 66 -12.84 5.01 26.61
CA ARG A 66 -14.20 5.56 26.61
C ARG A 66 -14.78 5.60 25.19
N LYS A 67 -14.04 6.17 24.24
CA LYS A 67 -14.44 6.30 22.84
C LYS A 67 -14.67 4.94 22.19
N ARG A 68 -13.83 3.95 22.49
CA ARG A 68 -13.99 2.59 22.01
C ARG A 68 -15.29 1.91 22.49
N ARG A 69 -15.72 2.18 23.74
CA ARG A 69 -17.02 1.70 24.24
C ARG A 69 -18.19 2.35 23.50
N ILE A 70 -18.10 3.66 23.24
CA ILE A 70 -19.09 4.42 22.47
C ILE A 70 -19.14 3.89 21.03
N HIS A 71 -17.99 3.70 20.39
CA HIS A 71 -17.88 3.16 19.05
C HIS A 71 -18.58 1.80 18.96
N ARG A 72 -18.20 0.85 19.82
CA ARG A 72 -18.85 -0.47 19.86
C ARG A 72 -20.37 -0.37 20.01
N LYS A 73 -20.87 0.51 20.88
CA LYS A 73 -22.32 0.70 21.11
C LYS A 73 -23.01 1.27 19.87
N ARG A 74 -22.44 2.31 19.27
CA ARG A 74 -23.03 2.96 18.08
C ARG A 74 -23.01 2.04 16.87
N LEU A 75 -21.92 1.34 16.65
CA LEU A 75 -21.82 0.37 15.56
C LEU A 75 -22.80 -0.81 15.77
N ALA A 76 -22.93 -1.35 16.98
CA ALA A 76 -23.91 -2.40 17.26
C ALA A 76 -25.36 -1.93 16.99
N ALA A 77 -25.71 -0.70 17.35
CA ALA A 77 -27.02 -0.14 17.07
C ALA A 77 -27.27 0.02 15.57
N LEU A 78 -26.25 0.46 14.83
CA LEU A 78 -26.31 0.59 13.37
C LEU A 78 -26.51 -0.78 12.71
N LEU A 79 -25.72 -1.79 13.09
CA LEU A 79 -25.84 -3.15 12.54
C LEU A 79 -27.22 -3.78 12.81
N ALA A 80 -27.80 -3.49 13.98
CA ALA A 80 -29.16 -3.93 14.31
C ALA A 80 -30.26 -3.21 13.49
N GLN A 81 -29.96 -2.07 12.90
CA GLN A 81 -30.86 -1.32 12.01
C GLN A 81 -30.67 -1.74 10.55
N GLU A 82 -29.42 -1.90 10.11
CA GLU A 82 -29.05 -2.11 8.70
C GLU A 82 -29.16 -3.57 8.28
N HIS A 83 -28.98 -4.51 9.21
CA HIS A 83 -28.97 -5.96 8.93
C HIS A 83 -28.10 -6.36 7.74
N PRO A 84 -26.81 -5.98 7.70
CA PRO A 84 -25.98 -6.25 6.55
C PRO A 84 -25.70 -7.77 6.40
N ASP A 85 -25.58 -8.25 5.16
CA ASP A 85 -25.11 -9.61 4.88
C ASP A 85 -23.61 -9.75 5.20
N VAL A 86 -22.81 -8.71 4.88
CA VAL A 86 -21.38 -8.67 5.10
C VAL A 86 -20.99 -7.40 5.83
N LEU A 87 -20.17 -7.53 6.86
CA LEU A 87 -19.47 -6.45 7.54
C LEU A 87 -17.98 -6.55 7.27
N ASP A 88 -17.49 -5.66 6.42
CA ASP A 88 -16.07 -5.60 6.07
C ASP A 88 -15.37 -4.48 6.84
N CYS A 89 -14.21 -4.74 7.41
CA CYS A 89 -13.46 -3.77 8.20
C CYS A 89 -11.96 -3.76 7.90
N PHE A 90 -11.40 -2.56 7.93
CA PHE A 90 -9.98 -2.33 7.70
C PHE A 90 -9.19 -2.42 9.02
N TYR A 91 -8.18 -3.29 9.03
CA TYR A 91 -7.27 -3.37 10.18
C TYR A 91 -6.48 -2.05 10.37
N PRO A 92 -6.26 -1.58 11.63
CA PRO A 92 -6.63 -2.18 12.91
C PRO A 92 -8.00 -1.74 13.47
N GLY A 93 -8.51 -0.63 13.08
CA GLY A 93 -9.77 0.01 13.46
C GLY A 93 -10.62 -0.71 14.50
N GLU A 94 -11.84 -1.01 14.11
CA GLU A 94 -12.86 -1.73 14.87
C GLU A 94 -12.65 -3.25 14.92
N CYS A 95 -11.73 -3.80 14.15
CA CYS A 95 -11.49 -5.26 14.02
C CYS A 95 -11.41 -6.00 15.36
N SER A 96 -10.93 -5.32 16.40
CA SER A 96 -10.76 -5.93 17.73
C SER A 96 -12.07 -6.28 18.47
N PHE A 97 -13.22 -5.71 18.07
CA PHE A 97 -14.51 -5.99 18.68
C PHE A 97 -15.63 -6.41 17.69
N VAL A 98 -15.41 -6.22 16.40
CA VAL A 98 -16.36 -6.63 15.34
C VAL A 98 -16.72 -8.12 15.40
N PRO A 99 -15.79 -9.07 15.60
CA PRO A 99 -16.14 -10.49 15.68
C PRO A 99 -17.07 -10.88 16.87
N ALA A 100 -17.28 -9.97 17.81
CA ALA A 100 -18.17 -10.22 18.96
C ALA A 100 -19.63 -9.78 18.71
N PHE A 101 -19.96 -9.29 17.52
CA PHE A 101 -21.33 -8.95 17.15
C PHE A 101 -22.04 -10.18 16.57
N ASN A 102 -23.20 -10.52 17.16
CA ASN A 102 -24.10 -11.57 16.68
C ASN A 102 -25.28 -10.94 15.93
N ASP A 103 -25.01 -10.25 14.86
CA ASP A 103 -25.96 -9.50 14.04
C ASP A 103 -26.37 -10.26 12.75
N GLY A 104 -25.84 -11.47 12.56
CA GLY A 104 -26.11 -12.31 11.40
C GLY A 104 -25.16 -12.06 10.22
N SER A 105 -24.44 -10.93 10.19
CA SER A 105 -23.53 -10.64 9.07
C SER A 105 -22.25 -11.47 9.12
N ARG A 106 -21.71 -11.76 7.93
CA ARG A 106 -20.37 -12.34 7.79
C ARG A 106 -19.30 -11.28 8.02
N LYS A 107 -18.30 -11.62 8.80
CA LYS A 107 -17.23 -10.70 9.19
C LYS A 107 -16.01 -10.90 8.31
N VAL A 108 -15.68 -9.85 7.55
CA VAL A 108 -14.50 -9.79 6.69
C VAL A 108 -13.51 -8.79 7.28
N MET A 109 -12.22 -9.11 7.23
CA MET A 109 -11.17 -8.19 7.65
C MET A 109 -10.15 -8.02 6.52
N GLU A 110 -9.81 -6.78 6.21
CA GLU A 110 -8.77 -6.42 5.24
C GLU A 110 -7.51 -5.93 5.93
N LEU A 111 -6.36 -6.48 5.52
CA LEU A 111 -5.06 -6.01 5.95
C LEU A 111 -4.32 -5.36 4.77
N HIS A 112 -4.21 -4.04 4.78
CA HIS A 112 -3.49 -3.26 3.75
C HIS A 112 -2.02 -3.00 4.07
N GLN A 113 -1.50 -3.68 5.07
CA GLN A 113 -0.11 -3.64 5.52
C GLN A 113 0.43 -5.06 5.56
N SER A 114 1.76 -5.24 5.52
CA SER A 114 2.34 -6.56 5.74
C SER A 114 2.12 -7.04 7.18
N LYS A 115 2.05 -8.35 7.41
CA LYS A 115 2.13 -8.99 8.73
C LYS A 115 3.30 -8.46 9.57
N LEU A 116 4.37 -8.07 8.90
CA LEU A 116 5.57 -7.53 9.54
C LEU A 116 5.42 -6.09 10.06
N PHE A 117 4.27 -5.47 9.88
CA PHE A 117 4.03 -4.08 10.28
C PHE A 117 4.47 -3.72 11.70
N HIS A 118 4.32 -4.63 12.66
CA HIS A 118 4.76 -4.41 14.04
C HIS A 118 6.26 -4.65 14.26
N HIS A 119 6.94 -5.35 13.34
CA HIS A 119 8.37 -5.66 13.44
C HIS A 119 9.27 -4.71 12.64
N GLN A 120 8.67 -3.79 11.90
CA GLN A 120 9.33 -2.94 10.91
C GLN A 120 10.45 -2.03 11.44
N TYR A 121 10.47 -1.73 12.75
CA TYR A 121 11.47 -0.85 13.34
C TYR A 121 12.58 -1.59 14.09
N ASN A 122 12.67 -2.92 14.03
CA ASN A 122 13.64 -3.73 14.76
C ASN A 122 13.83 -3.30 16.22
N ARG A 123 12.73 -2.89 16.87
CA ARG A 123 12.76 -2.40 18.24
C ARG A 123 13.23 -3.50 19.19
N THR A 124 14.14 -3.14 20.11
CA THR A 124 14.67 -4.03 21.14
C THR A 124 14.07 -3.71 22.53
N GLY A 125 14.37 -4.53 23.53
CA GLY A 125 13.89 -4.33 24.91
C GLY A 125 12.37 -4.45 25.06
N LEU A 126 11.80 -3.65 25.95
CA LEU A 126 10.37 -3.69 26.28
C LEU A 126 9.47 -3.38 25.08
N MET A 127 9.89 -2.48 24.19
CA MET A 127 9.13 -2.13 22.99
C MET A 127 9.10 -3.31 21.99
N GLY A 128 10.23 -3.97 21.75
CA GLY A 128 10.27 -5.16 20.92
C GLY A 128 9.44 -6.33 21.47
N LEU A 129 9.39 -6.47 22.82
CA LEU A 129 8.51 -7.45 23.45
C LEU A 129 7.03 -7.10 23.25
N ALA A 130 6.67 -5.82 23.37
CA ALA A 130 5.31 -5.34 23.11
C ALA A 130 4.89 -5.59 21.64
N ASP A 131 5.77 -5.37 20.68
CA ASP A 131 5.52 -5.64 19.26
C ASP A 131 5.27 -7.15 19.01
N LYS A 132 6.07 -8.03 19.64
CA LYS A 132 5.86 -9.50 19.57
C LYS A 132 4.52 -9.94 20.17
N VAL A 133 4.15 -9.35 21.32
CA VAL A 133 2.85 -9.64 21.96
C VAL A 133 1.71 -9.18 21.04
N ARG A 134 1.83 -8.00 20.45
CA ARG A 134 0.83 -7.44 19.54
C ARG A 134 0.64 -8.32 18.30
N ALA A 135 1.73 -8.74 17.67
CA ALA A 135 1.68 -9.65 16.53
C ALA A 135 0.95 -10.98 16.85
N ARG A 136 1.20 -11.55 18.05
CA ARG A 136 0.49 -12.76 18.50
C ARG A 136 -1.01 -12.51 18.78
N LEU A 137 -1.37 -11.32 19.27
CA LEU A 137 -2.77 -10.94 19.46
C LEU A 137 -3.47 -10.76 18.11
N ASP A 138 -2.79 -10.22 17.12
CA ASP A 138 -3.33 -10.09 15.78
C ASP A 138 -3.55 -11.46 15.12
N GLU A 139 -2.63 -12.42 15.28
CA GLU A 139 -2.82 -13.80 14.82
C GLU A 139 -4.06 -14.49 15.44
N LYS A 140 -4.36 -14.19 16.70
CA LYS A 140 -5.57 -14.68 17.36
C LYS A 140 -6.81 -13.91 16.92
N LEU A 141 -6.67 -12.65 16.55
CA LEU A 141 -7.77 -11.81 16.13
C LEU A 141 -8.26 -12.20 14.73
N VAL A 142 -7.35 -12.34 13.77
CA VAL A 142 -7.70 -12.67 12.37
C VAL A 142 -8.47 -13.99 12.27
N ARG A 143 -8.19 -14.97 13.15
CA ARG A 143 -8.89 -16.27 13.20
C ARG A 143 -10.35 -16.19 13.68
N LYS A 144 -10.81 -15.02 14.10
CA LYS A 144 -12.20 -14.80 14.54
C LYS A 144 -13.09 -14.25 13.43
N PHE A 145 -12.51 -13.95 12.28
CA PHE A 145 -13.23 -13.49 11.11
C PHE A 145 -13.60 -14.66 10.20
N ASP A 146 -14.71 -14.54 9.49
CA ASP A 146 -15.13 -15.54 8.50
C ASP A 146 -14.18 -15.53 7.29
N ARG A 147 -13.74 -14.34 6.90
CA ARG A 147 -12.74 -14.14 5.85
C ARG A 147 -11.69 -13.12 6.28
N PHE A 148 -10.45 -13.39 5.90
CA PHE A 148 -9.32 -12.49 6.11
C PHE A 148 -8.60 -12.25 4.79
N VAL A 149 -8.52 -10.98 4.37
CA VAL A 149 -7.94 -10.59 3.08
C VAL A 149 -6.59 -9.94 3.29
N VAL A 150 -5.60 -10.43 2.56
CA VAL A 150 -4.25 -9.88 2.43
C VAL A 150 -3.98 -9.54 0.97
N LEU A 151 -2.95 -8.74 0.70
CA LEU A 151 -2.73 -8.17 -0.63
C LEU A 151 -1.77 -8.98 -1.51
N THR A 152 -0.95 -9.88 -0.91
CA THR A 152 0.09 -10.64 -1.61
C THR A 152 0.11 -12.10 -1.18
N GLU A 153 0.55 -12.97 -2.07
CA GLU A 153 0.76 -14.39 -1.77
C GLU A 153 1.83 -14.58 -0.68
N GLU A 154 2.90 -13.76 -0.71
CA GLU A 154 3.94 -13.82 0.31
C GLU A 154 3.38 -13.49 1.71
N ASP A 155 2.50 -12.46 1.81
CA ASP A 155 1.88 -12.14 3.11
C ASP A 155 0.96 -13.27 3.58
N ALA A 156 0.18 -13.87 2.68
CA ALA A 156 -0.66 -15.03 3.00
C ALA A 156 0.17 -16.20 3.55
N GLN A 157 1.30 -16.52 2.92
CA GLN A 157 2.22 -17.56 3.39
C GLN A 157 2.77 -17.26 4.79
N MET A 158 3.08 -16.00 5.10
CA MET A 158 3.55 -15.60 6.43
C MET A 158 2.48 -15.82 7.52
N TRP A 159 1.18 -15.68 7.19
CA TRP A 159 0.08 -15.97 8.12
C TRP A 159 -0.10 -17.47 8.35
N GLY A 160 0.45 -18.32 7.48
CA GLY A 160 0.34 -19.78 7.55
C GLY A 160 -1.03 -20.29 7.13
N GLU A 161 -1.28 -21.58 7.34
CA GLU A 161 -2.56 -22.19 7.02
C GLU A 161 -3.69 -21.61 7.86
N MET A 162 -4.59 -20.92 7.19
CA MET A 162 -5.76 -20.27 7.79
C MET A 162 -6.97 -20.47 6.85
N PRO A 163 -8.00 -21.19 7.31
CA PRO A 163 -9.23 -21.34 6.55
C PRO A 163 -9.81 -20.06 6.09
N GLY A 164 -10.20 -19.43 5.47
CA GLY A 164 -10.77 -18.09 5.22
C GLY A 164 -9.80 -17.02 4.78
N ILE A 165 -8.48 -17.29 4.70
CA ILE A 165 -7.54 -16.33 4.11
C ILE A 165 -7.73 -16.27 2.59
N ARG A 166 -7.69 -15.07 2.03
CA ARG A 166 -7.78 -14.80 0.59
C ARG A 166 -6.76 -13.75 0.19
N VAL A 167 -6.21 -13.90 -1.01
CA VAL A 167 -5.29 -12.91 -1.59
C VAL A 167 -6.04 -12.08 -2.63
N ILE A 168 -6.32 -10.82 -2.28
CA ILE A 168 -6.96 -9.87 -3.18
C ILE A 168 -6.12 -8.60 -3.20
N PRO A 169 -5.32 -8.37 -4.24
CA PRO A 169 -4.48 -7.18 -4.37
C PRO A 169 -5.32 -5.92 -4.57
N ASN A 170 -4.70 -4.76 -4.40
CA ASN A 170 -5.33 -3.51 -4.81
C ASN A 170 -5.38 -3.39 -6.34
N ALA A 171 -6.46 -2.82 -6.86
CA ALA A 171 -6.59 -2.56 -8.29
C ALA A 171 -5.68 -1.42 -8.76
N ALA A 172 -5.15 -1.54 -9.97
CA ALA A 172 -4.45 -0.46 -10.65
C ALA A 172 -5.47 0.64 -11.05
N ASN A 173 -5.28 1.84 -10.53
CA ASN A 173 -6.21 2.95 -10.74
C ASN A 173 -5.67 4.03 -11.67
N LEU A 174 -4.43 3.88 -12.14
CA LEU A 174 -3.82 4.82 -13.05
C LEU A 174 -4.12 4.42 -14.49
N ILE A 175 -4.90 5.24 -15.18
CA ILE A 175 -5.00 5.21 -16.64
C ILE A 175 -3.89 6.11 -17.14
N ALA A 176 -2.90 5.54 -17.82
CA ALA A 176 -1.80 6.30 -18.37
C ALA A 176 -2.31 7.19 -19.51
N GLU A 177 -2.25 8.51 -19.33
CA GLU A 177 -2.54 9.47 -20.42
C GLU A 177 -1.45 9.41 -21.50
N ARG A 178 -0.23 9.09 -21.09
CA ARG A 178 0.94 8.95 -21.97
C ARG A 178 1.85 7.84 -21.43
N TYR A 179 2.35 7.01 -22.35
CA TYR A 179 3.36 6.00 -22.03
C TYR A 179 4.78 6.54 -22.15
N SER A 180 5.68 6.02 -21.35
CA SER A 180 7.11 6.24 -21.52
C SER A 180 7.62 5.47 -22.74
N ASP A 181 8.54 6.07 -23.48
CA ASP A 181 9.36 5.43 -24.51
C ASP A 181 10.69 4.89 -23.95
N CYS A 182 10.91 5.06 -22.65
CA CYS A 182 12.11 4.65 -21.93
C CYS A 182 13.42 5.22 -22.49
N THR A 183 13.39 6.38 -23.18
CA THR A 183 14.61 7.01 -23.78
C THR A 183 15.24 8.06 -22.89
N ALA A 184 14.49 8.65 -21.97
CA ALA A 184 14.98 9.67 -21.05
C ALA A 184 16.08 9.09 -20.13
N ARG A 185 17.14 9.87 -19.88
CA ARG A 185 18.19 9.50 -18.92
C ARG A 185 17.76 9.82 -17.48
N ARG A 186 16.60 9.32 -17.10
CA ARG A 186 15.92 9.65 -15.84
C ARG A 186 15.35 8.39 -15.21
N VAL A 187 15.73 8.15 -13.96
CA VAL A 187 15.16 7.13 -13.09
C VAL A 187 14.22 7.80 -12.10
N ILE A 188 13.10 7.18 -11.81
CA ILE A 188 12.14 7.68 -10.82
C ILE A 188 12.03 6.74 -9.62
N ALA A 189 11.92 7.34 -8.42
CA ALA A 189 11.52 6.66 -7.20
C ALA A 189 10.40 7.46 -6.54
N VAL A 190 9.39 6.77 -5.99
CA VAL A 190 8.19 7.44 -5.46
C VAL A 190 7.81 6.85 -4.11
N GLY A 191 7.63 7.71 -3.11
CA GLY A 191 7.17 7.27 -1.80
C GLY A 191 7.40 8.28 -0.69
N ARG A 192 7.00 7.90 0.53
CA ARG A 192 7.28 8.71 1.71
C ARG A 192 8.78 8.71 2.01
N LEU A 193 9.30 9.85 2.40
CA LEU A 193 10.71 9.96 2.83
C LEU A 193 10.81 9.49 4.28
N ASP A 194 10.82 8.16 4.48
CA ASP A 194 10.81 7.51 5.78
C ASP A 194 11.57 6.17 5.75
N TYR A 195 11.66 5.53 6.92
CA TYR A 195 12.31 4.22 7.07
C TYR A 195 11.76 3.16 6.12
N GLN A 196 10.45 3.13 5.90
CA GLN A 196 9.82 2.08 5.09
C GLN A 196 10.33 2.08 3.64
N LYS A 197 10.40 3.26 3.02
CA LYS A 197 10.82 3.42 1.63
C LYS A 197 12.34 3.36 1.45
N SER A 198 13.09 3.63 2.52
CA SER A 198 14.55 3.43 2.59
C SER A 198 15.34 4.05 1.42
N PHE A 199 15.08 5.32 1.15
CA PHE A 199 15.80 6.06 0.12
C PHE A 199 17.27 6.35 0.49
N ASP A 200 17.66 6.18 1.75
CA ASP A 200 19.03 6.15 2.19
C ASP A 200 19.83 5.04 1.48
N ARG A 201 19.26 3.81 1.41
CA ARG A 201 19.87 2.72 0.63
C ARG A 201 19.92 3.04 -0.86
N LEU A 202 18.90 3.69 -1.39
CA LEU A 202 18.86 4.08 -2.80
C LEU A 202 19.94 5.12 -3.16
N ILE A 203 20.24 6.05 -2.26
CA ILE A 203 21.34 7.00 -2.46
C ILE A 203 22.69 6.28 -2.52
N LEU A 204 22.91 5.25 -1.70
CA LEU A 204 24.13 4.42 -1.77
C LEU A 204 24.20 3.62 -3.07
N VAL A 205 23.09 3.09 -3.54
CA VAL A 205 23.00 2.44 -4.88
C VAL A 205 23.36 3.45 -5.96
N TRP A 206 22.77 4.67 -5.89
CA TRP A 206 22.97 5.69 -6.91
C TRP A 206 24.40 6.21 -6.98
N GLU A 207 25.12 6.23 -5.88
CA GLU A 207 26.55 6.57 -5.88
C GLU A 207 27.35 5.60 -6.78
N ASN A 208 27.05 4.30 -6.74
CA ASN A 208 27.67 3.31 -7.62
C ASN A 208 27.22 3.44 -9.09
N VAL A 209 25.95 3.78 -9.30
CA VAL A 209 25.37 4.04 -10.63
C VAL A 209 26.02 5.29 -11.25
N HIS A 210 26.08 6.39 -10.51
CA HIS A 210 26.59 7.69 -11.02
C HIS A 210 28.02 7.61 -11.49
N ARG A 211 28.89 6.82 -10.85
CA ARG A 211 30.28 6.59 -11.30
C ARG A 211 30.37 6.00 -12.69
N GLN A 212 29.39 5.20 -13.12
CA GLN A 212 29.37 4.52 -14.41
C GLN A 212 28.50 5.22 -15.45
N MET A 213 27.45 5.91 -14.98
CA MET A 213 26.40 6.55 -15.81
C MET A 213 26.16 8.00 -15.36
N PRO A 214 27.18 8.90 -15.46
CA PRO A 214 27.11 10.26 -14.91
C PRO A 214 26.04 11.15 -15.56
N ASP A 215 25.60 10.81 -16.77
CA ASP A 215 24.57 11.55 -17.50
C ASP A 215 23.13 11.22 -17.09
N TRP A 216 22.95 10.28 -16.14
CA TRP A 216 21.63 9.89 -15.66
C TRP A 216 21.27 10.62 -14.38
N THR A 217 19.97 10.83 -14.16
CA THR A 217 19.42 11.43 -12.95
C THR A 217 18.45 10.50 -12.23
N LEU A 218 18.41 10.63 -10.89
CA LEU A 218 17.44 10.00 -10.02
C LEU A 218 16.52 11.06 -9.41
N ASP A 219 15.24 11.00 -9.73
CA ASP A 219 14.23 11.88 -9.16
C ASP A 219 13.40 11.14 -8.12
N ILE A 220 13.43 11.61 -6.87
CA ILE A 220 12.70 11.03 -5.74
C ILE A 220 11.49 11.91 -5.44
N PHE A 221 10.30 11.40 -5.69
CA PHE A 221 9.03 12.08 -5.43
C PHE A 221 8.42 11.66 -4.11
N GLY A 222 8.07 12.63 -3.28
CA GLY A 222 7.38 12.43 -2.02
C GLY A 222 7.79 13.40 -0.94
N GLN A 223 7.28 13.17 0.26
CA GLN A 223 7.59 13.96 1.45
C GLN A 223 7.68 13.04 2.68
N GLY A 224 8.35 13.48 3.73
CA GLY A 224 8.50 12.73 4.96
C GLY A 224 9.57 13.29 5.88
N GLU A 225 9.67 12.71 7.05
CA GLU A 225 10.56 13.16 8.12
C GLU A 225 12.06 13.03 7.80
N TRP A 226 12.42 12.19 6.83
CA TRP A 226 13.81 11.96 6.43
C TRP A 226 14.33 12.93 5.37
N LYS A 227 13.53 13.94 4.95
CA LYS A 227 13.94 14.85 3.88
C LYS A 227 15.32 15.50 4.12
N GLU A 228 15.51 16.07 5.30
CA GLU A 228 16.76 16.76 5.63
C GLU A 228 17.94 15.79 5.72
N MET A 229 17.74 14.65 6.30
CA MET A 229 18.76 13.59 6.40
C MET A 229 19.18 13.09 5.02
N LEU A 230 18.21 12.83 4.12
CA LEU A 230 18.50 12.38 2.75
C LEU A 230 19.22 13.48 1.95
N GLN A 231 18.84 14.75 2.11
CA GLN A 231 19.53 15.84 1.45
C GLN A 231 21.00 15.93 1.91
N ALA A 232 21.26 15.84 3.21
CA ALA A 232 22.62 15.83 3.74
C ALA A 232 23.44 14.66 3.17
N MET A 233 22.85 13.46 3.05
CA MET A 233 23.51 12.31 2.42
C MET A 233 23.87 12.55 0.93
N ILE A 234 22.99 13.22 0.18
CA ILE A 234 23.21 13.57 -1.23
C ILE A 234 24.40 14.54 -1.33
N ASP A 235 24.40 15.57 -0.50
CA ASP A 235 25.42 16.63 -0.52
C ASP A 235 26.80 16.09 -0.09
N GLU A 236 26.87 15.29 0.98
CA GLU A 236 28.09 14.64 1.46
C GLU A 236 28.75 13.72 0.42
N ARG A 237 27.94 13.11 -0.47
CA ARG A 237 28.44 12.24 -1.56
C ARG A 237 28.66 12.97 -2.87
N GLY A 238 28.42 14.28 -2.94
CA GLY A 238 28.57 15.05 -4.16
C GLY A 238 27.58 14.69 -5.26
N LEU A 239 26.38 14.18 -4.89
CA LEU A 239 25.38 13.70 -5.84
C LEU A 239 24.29 14.75 -6.17
N HIS A 240 24.43 15.99 -5.71
CA HIS A 240 23.42 17.06 -5.82
C HIS A 240 23.00 17.39 -7.27
N GLU A 241 23.87 17.14 -8.26
CA GLU A 241 23.55 17.35 -9.69
C GLU A 241 22.75 16.17 -10.29
N SER A 242 22.83 14.97 -9.69
CA SER A 242 22.25 13.74 -10.24
C SER A 242 21.12 13.16 -9.42
N VAL A 243 20.95 13.51 -8.14
CA VAL A 243 19.84 13.07 -7.26
C VAL A 243 19.03 14.28 -6.81
N ARG A 244 17.72 14.24 -7.02
CA ARG A 244 16.82 15.34 -6.68
C ARG A 244 15.66 14.89 -5.81
N LEU A 245 15.44 15.56 -4.68
CA LEU A 245 14.23 15.39 -3.85
C LEU A 245 13.15 16.35 -4.35
N MET A 246 12.27 15.83 -5.22
CA MET A 246 11.29 16.63 -5.99
C MET A 246 10.08 17.10 -5.17
N GLY A 247 9.85 16.49 -3.98
CA GLY A 247 8.63 16.73 -3.22
C GLY A 247 7.41 16.03 -3.83
N PRO A 248 6.19 16.32 -3.33
CA PRO A 248 4.96 15.73 -3.85
C PRO A 248 4.57 16.35 -5.21
N THR A 249 4.01 15.55 -6.10
CA THR A 249 3.46 16.00 -7.40
C THR A 249 1.95 15.75 -7.48
N LYS A 250 1.25 16.58 -8.24
CA LYS A 250 -0.18 16.40 -8.56
C LYS A 250 -0.39 15.56 -9.82
N ASN A 251 0.64 15.38 -10.62
CA ASN A 251 0.57 14.62 -11.88
C ASN A 251 1.72 13.61 -11.96
N ILE A 252 1.63 12.56 -11.15
CA ILE A 252 2.64 11.50 -11.13
C ILE A 252 2.70 10.73 -12.45
N GLY A 253 1.58 10.61 -13.18
CA GLY A 253 1.53 9.94 -14.48
C GLY A 253 2.43 10.61 -15.51
N LYS A 254 2.48 11.96 -15.52
CA LYS A 254 3.44 12.71 -16.35
C LYS A 254 4.87 12.36 -15.97
N GLU A 255 5.20 12.36 -14.69
CA GLU A 255 6.55 12.06 -14.21
C GLU A 255 7.01 10.64 -14.60
N TYR A 256 6.08 9.66 -14.53
CA TYR A 256 6.35 8.32 -15.04
C TYR A 256 6.62 8.34 -16.56
N SER A 257 5.77 9.01 -17.34
CA SER A 257 5.92 9.02 -18.81
C SER A 257 7.22 9.71 -19.30
N GLU A 258 7.82 10.56 -18.48
CA GLU A 258 9.09 11.25 -18.73
C GLU A 258 10.31 10.54 -18.10
N SER A 259 10.14 9.35 -17.57
CA SER A 259 11.20 8.52 -16.97
C SER A 259 11.46 7.26 -17.79
N SER A 260 12.55 6.54 -17.52
CA SER A 260 12.93 5.32 -18.25
C SER A 260 12.86 4.04 -17.43
N MET A 261 12.82 4.12 -16.11
CA MET A 261 12.60 3.01 -15.18
C MET A 261 12.16 3.53 -13.82
N ILE A 262 11.45 2.70 -13.08
CA ILE A 262 11.20 2.92 -11.65
C ILE A 262 12.14 2.05 -10.83
N VAL A 263 12.66 2.60 -9.73
CA VAL A 263 13.46 1.85 -8.76
C VAL A 263 12.80 1.84 -7.39
N MET A 264 12.85 0.69 -6.69
CA MET A 264 12.33 0.55 -5.34
C MET A 264 13.36 -0.04 -4.39
N SER A 265 13.54 0.64 -3.25
CA SER A 265 14.49 0.27 -2.20
C SER A 265 13.82 -0.02 -0.86
N SER A 266 12.51 -0.18 -0.81
CA SER A 266 11.72 -0.35 0.41
C SER A 266 12.24 -1.49 1.29
N HIS A 267 12.06 -1.40 2.60
CA HIS A 267 12.28 -2.54 3.50
C HIS A 267 11.11 -3.53 3.48
N TYR A 268 9.90 -3.04 3.29
CA TYR A 268 8.66 -3.83 3.23
C TYR A 268 7.54 -2.96 2.64
N GLU A 269 6.53 -3.61 2.07
CA GLU A 269 5.29 -2.96 1.63
C GLU A 269 4.08 -3.79 2.08
N GLY A 270 2.87 -3.22 2.00
CA GLY A 270 1.65 -4.01 1.98
C GLY A 270 1.38 -4.50 0.56
N PHE A 271 1.41 -3.55 -0.38
CA PHE A 271 1.34 -3.77 -1.82
C PHE A 271 1.87 -2.51 -2.53
N PRO A 272 2.92 -2.62 -3.35
CA PRO A 272 3.62 -1.44 -3.88
C PRO A 272 2.88 -0.80 -5.06
N MET A 273 1.81 -0.07 -4.80
CA MET A 273 0.97 0.58 -5.82
C MET A 273 1.77 1.47 -6.77
N VAL A 274 2.78 2.20 -6.27
CA VAL A 274 3.62 3.07 -7.11
C VAL A 274 4.40 2.29 -8.18
N MET A 275 4.75 1.03 -7.91
CA MET A 275 5.35 0.13 -8.90
C MET A 275 4.36 -0.19 -10.02
N ILE A 276 3.16 -0.59 -9.65
CA ILE A 276 2.09 -0.92 -10.62
C ILE A 276 1.72 0.32 -11.46
N GLU A 277 1.62 1.48 -10.83
CA GLU A 277 1.33 2.74 -11.50
C GLU A 277 2.42 3.10 -12.52
N ALA A 278 3.68 2.98 -12.15
CA ALA A 278 4.80 3.25 -13.04
C ALA A 278 4.87 2.22 -14.19
N MET A 279 4.71 0.93 -13.88
CA MET A 279 4.68 -0.14 -14.87
C MET A 279 3.51 0.02 -15.85
N ALA A 280 2.35 0.46 -15.38
CA ALA A 280 1.20 0.80 -16.23
C ALA A 280 1.52 1.94 -17.20
N CYS A 281 2.43 2.84 -16.85
CA CYS A 281 2.95 3.89 -17.75
C CYS A 281 4.08 3.40 -18.68
N GLY A 282 4.45 2.12 -18.64
CA GLY A 282 5.48 1.53 -19.49
C GLY A 282 6.89 1.60 -18.92
N LEU A 283 7.06 1.76 -17.61
CA LEU A 283 8.37 1.72 -16.98
C LEU A 283 8.73 0.31 -16.53
N PRO A 284 9.88 -0.26 -16.92
CA PRO A 284 10.41 -1.44 -16.27
C PRO A 284 10.74 -1.13 -14.80
N ALA A 285 10.48 -2.08 -13.91
CA ALA A 285 10.76 -1.93 -12.49
C ALA A 285 12.10 -2.61 -12.12
N VAL A 286 12.92 -1.93 -11.32
CA VAL A 286 14.12 -2.52 -10.70
C VAL A 286 13.95 -2.41 -9.18
N SER A 287 14.03 -3.52 -8.48
CA SER A 287 13.64 -3.54 -7.07
C SER A 287 14.52 -4.45 -6.24
N PHE A 288 14.76 -4.07 -4.98
CA PHE A 288 15.14 -5.08 -4.00
C PHE A 288 14.01 -6.10 -3.80
N ASP A 289 14.37 -7.33 -3.42
CA ASP A 289 13.46 -8.40 -3.01
C ASP A 289 12.98 -8.17 -1.56
N PHE A 290 12.29 -7.05 -1.34
CA PHE A 290 11.71 -6.78 -0.04
C PHE A 290 10.40 -7.54 0.18
N LYS A 291 10.01 -7.70 1.43
CA LYS A 291 8.81 -8.45 1.81
C LYS A 291 7.52 -7.80 1.33
N CYS A 292 6.65 -8.62 0.77
CA CYS A 292 5.31 -8.32 0.26
C CYS A 292 5.30 -7.35 -0.92
N GLY A 293 5.54 -7.88 -2.09
CA GLY A 293 5.20 -7.13 -3.29
C GLY A 293 5.99 -7.36 -4.55
N PRO A 294 7.34 -7.27 -4.60
CA PRO A 294 8.04 -7.31 -5.88
C PRO A 294 7.76 -8.58 -6.68
N LYS A 295 7.81 -9.74 -6.04
CA LYS A 295 7.61 -11.05 -6.68
C LYS A 295 6.19 -11.31 -7.17
N ASP A 296 5.20 -10.62 -6.58
CA ASP A 296 3.80 -10.72 -7.03
C ASP A 296 3.53 -9.88 -8.28
N ILE A 297 4.44 -8.94 -8.62
CA ILE A 297 4.25 -7.95 -9.69
C ILE A 297 5.30 -8.10 -10.80
N ILE A 298 6.57 -8.24 -10.42
CA ILE A 298 7.69 -8.34 -11.37
C ILE A 298 7.84 -9.79 -11.83
N LYS A 299 7.83 -9.96 -13.14
CA LYS A 299 8.30 -11.18 -13.82
C LYS A 299 9.76 -10.96 -14.21
N GLU A 300 10.67 -11.59 -13.45
CA GLU A 300 12.12 -11.42 -13.60
C GLU A 300 12.60 -11.55 -15.05
N GLY A 301 13.36 -10.55 -15.51
CA GLY A 301 13.89 -10.49 -16.87
C GLY A 301 12.85 -10.18 -17.96
N VAL A 302 11.57 -10.05 -17.63
CA VAL A 302 10.48 -9.79 -18.58
C VAL A 302 9.98 -8.35 -18.48
N ASN A 303 9.50 -7.94 -17.32
CA ASN A 303 8.95 -6.59 -17.10
C ASN A 303 9.71 -5.80 -16.03
N GLY A 304 10.80 -6.37 -15.51
CA GLY A 304 11.64 -5.76 -14.49
C GLY A 304 12.70 -6.73 -13.98
N LEU A 305 13.46 -6.27 -12.98
CA LEU A 305 14.55 -7.01 -12.33
C LEU A 305 14.36 -6.97 -10.81
N ILE A 306 14.62 -8.11 -10.15
CA ILE A 306 14.58 -8.25 -8.70
C ILE A 306 15.98 -8.63 -8.21
N VAL A 307 16.47 -7.90 -7.23
CA VAL A 307 17.80 -8.09 -6.64
C VAL A 307 17.64 -8.44 -5.15
N PRO A 308 18.48 -9.31 -4.57
CA PRO A 308 18.40 -9.65 -3.15
C PRO A 308 18.30 -8.42 -2.25
N ASP A 309 17.48 -8.48 -1.21
CA ASP A 309 17.26 -7.32 -0.32
C ASP A 309 18.57 -6.88 0.33
N GLY A 310 18.88 -5.58 0.17
CA GLY A 310 20.10 -4.96 0.71
C GLY A 310 21.36 -5.15 -0.14
N ASP A 311 21.31 -5.83 -1.26
CA ASP A 311 22.45 -5.94 -2.20
C ASP A 311 22.60 -4.67 -3.03
N ILE A 312 23.31 -3.69 -2.44
CA ILE A 312 23.53 -2.35 -3.00
C ILE A 312 24.25 -2.43 -4.35
N GLU A 313 25.27 -3.30 -4.47
CA GLU A 313 26.04 -3.45 -5.70
C GLU A 313 25.21 -4.12 -6.79
N GLY A 314 24.49 -5.19 -6.45
CA GLY A 314 23.61 -5.89 -7.39
C GLY A 314 22.49 -4.99 -7.92
N LEU A 315 21.88 -4.13 -7.09
CA LEU A 315 20.86 -3.21 -7.58
C LEU A 315 21.46 -2.13 -8.50
N ALA A 316 22.66 -1.63 -8.19
CA ALA A 316 23.37 -0.70 -9.06
C ALA A 316 23.70 -1.35 -10.42
N GLU A 317 24.21 -2.59 -10.42
CA GLU A 317 24.54 -3.33 -11.65
C GLU A 317 23.28 -3.60 -12.50
N ALA A 318 22.17 -3.99 -11.89
CA ALA A 318 20.89 -4.20 -12.58
C ALA A 318 20.41 -2.89 -13.25
N MET A 319 20.47 -1.76 -12.55
CA MET A 319 20.11 -0.45 -13.10
C MET A 319 21.05 -0.06 -14.25
N VAL A 320 22.37 -0.18 -14.07
CA VAL A 320 23.39 0.14 -15.09
C VAL A 320 23.22 -0.74 -16.33
N GLY A 321 22.90 -2.02 -16.15
CA GLY A 321 22.60 -2.94 -17.24
C GLY A 321 21.47 -2.41 -18.13
N LEU A 322 20.35 -2.05 -17.51
CA LEU A 322 19.21 -1.48 -18.23
C LEU A 322 19.50 -0.06 -18.80
N MET A 323 20.34 0.74 -18.18
CA MET A 323 20.74 2.04 -18.70
C MET A 323 21.56 1.91 -19.98
N LYS A 324 22.44 0.92 -20.05
CA LYS A 324 23.29 0.64 -21.22
C LYS A 324 22.52 0.00 -22.38
N ASP A 325 21.51 -0.83 -22.09
CA ASP A 325 20.72 -1.54 -23.10
C ASP A 325 19.32 -0.88 -23.27
N GLY A 326 19.25 0.11 -24.17
CA GLY A 326 18.01 0.82 -24.47
C GLY A 326 16.93 -0.09 -25.09
N MET A 327 17.32 -1.07 -25.90
CA MET A 327 16.35 -1.99 -26.52
C MET A 327 15.73 -2.93 -25.48
N LEU A 328 16.54 -3.49 -24.59
CA LEU A 328 16.03 -4.32 -23.49
C LEU A 328 15.11 -3.51 -22.58
N ARG A 329 15.50 -2.28 -22.23
CA ARG A 329 14.72 -1.38 -21.39
C ARG A 329 13.35 -1.06 -22.01
N GLN A 330 13.29 -0.74 -23.31
CA GLN A 330 12.05 -0.53 -24.04
C GLN A 330 11.19 -1.79 -24.10
N LYS A 331 11.79 -2.93 -24.41
CA LYS A 331 11.07 -4.23 -24.43
C LYS A 331 10.47 -4.56 -23.07
N MET A 332 11.22 -4.38 -22.00
CA MET A 332 10.69 -4.58 -20.63
C MET A 332 9.60 -3.57 -20.29
N GLY A 333 9.70 -2.33 -20.76
CA GLY A 333 8.66 -1.31 -20.60
C GLY A 333 7.35 -1.69 -21.29
N GLU A 334 7.40 -2.25 -22.50
CA GLU A 334 6.21 -2.76 -23.19
C GLU A 334 5.57 -3.93 -22.42
N GLU A 335 6.36 -4.86 -21.90
CA GLU A 335 5.86 -5.96 -21.07
C GLU A 335 5.31 -5.46 -19.72
N ALA A 336 5.88 -4.38 -19.16
CA ALA A 336 5.42 -3.79 -17.91
C ALA A 336 3.98 -3.26 -18.02
N LYS A 337 3.56 -2.73 -19.17
CA LYS A 337 2.18 -2.25 -19.39
C LYS A 337 1.13 -3.32 -19.14
N LYS A 338 1.47 -4.60 -19.34
CA LYS A 338 0.54 -5.72 -19.11
C LYS A 338 0.15 -5.93 -17.65
N VAL A 339 0.80 -5.21 -16.73
CA VAL A 339 0.44 -5.23 -15.30
C VAL A 339 -1.03 -4.83 -15.08
N VAL A 340 -1.56 -3.92 -15.91
CA VAL A 340 -2.97 -3.50 -15.84
C VAL A 340 -3.94 -4.64 -16.16
N GLU A 341 -3.53 -5.62 -16.97
CA GLU A 341 -4.36 -6.79 -17.26
C GLU A 341 -4.51 -7.69 -16.02
N THR A 342 -3.48 -7.77 -15.20
CA THR A 342 -3.48 -8.59 -13.99
C THR A 342 -4.21 -7.88 -12.85
N PHE A 343 -3.96 -6.58 -12.68
CA PHE A 343 -4.48 -5.78 -11.58
C PHE A 343 -5.59 -4.80 -12.01
N SER A 344 -6.31 -5.09 -13.10
CA SER A 344 -7.45 -4.29 -13.52
C SER A 344 -8.54 -4.24 -12.45
N GLU A 345 -9.27 -3.13 -12.40
CA GLU A 345 -10.39 -2.97 -11.47
C GLU A 345 -11.38 -4.14 -11.58
N THR A 346 -11.78 -4.50 -12.80
CA THR A 346 -12.72 -5.60 -13.04
C THR A 346 -12.22 -6.93 -12.48
N LYS A 347 -10.94 -7.30 -12.70
CA LYS A 347 -10.39 -8.57 -12.20
C LYS A 347 -10.25 -8.58 -10.68
N VAL A 348 -9.86 -7.46 -10.09
CA VAL A 348 -9.71 -7.37 -8.64
C VAL A 348 -11.08 -7.36 -7.98
N MET A 349 -12.02 -6.59 -8.53
CA MET A 349 -13.36 -6.51 -7.95
C MET A 349 -14.16 -7.80 -8.11
N SER A 350 -13.95 -8.58 -9.20
CA SER A 350 -14.57 -9.90 -9.29
C SER A 350 -14.15 -10.83 -8.14
N LYS A 351 -12.89 -10.80 -7.72
CA LYS A 351 -12.43 -11.57 -6.55
C LYS A 351 -13.13 -11.15 -5.26
N TRP A 352 -13.42 -9.85 -5.11
CA TRP A 352 -14.19 -9.35 -3.97
C TRP A 352 -15.65 -9.80 -4.00
N VAL A 353 -16.25 -9.81 -5.19
CA VAL A 353 -17.61 -10.33 -5.38
C VAL A 353 -17.67 -11.81 -5.00
N ASP A 354 -16.78 -12.62 -5.58
CA ASP A 354 -16.69 -14.06 -5.28
C ASP A 354 -16.52 -14.31 -3.77
N LEU A 355 -15.63 -13.54 -3.11
CA LEU A 355 -15.39 -13.65 -1.67
C LEU A 355 -16.65 -13.37 -0.85
N TYR A 356 -17.41 -12.33 -1.19
CA TYR A 356 -18.60 -11.97 -0.41
C TYR A 356 -19.76 -12.93 -0.69
N GLU A 357 -19.96 -13.34 -1.94
CA GLU A 357 -20.97 -14.35 -2.31
C GLU A 357 -20.67 -15.70 -1.63
N GLU A 358 -19.41 -16.16 -1.65
CA GLU A 358 -18.97 -17.35 -0.89
C GLU A 358 -19.20 -17.20 0.62
N ALA A 359 -18.87 -16.04 1.19
CA ALA A 359 -19.03 -15.82 2.61
C ALA A 359 -20.49 -15.86 3.05
N VAL A 360 -21.41 -15.34 2.25
CA VAL A 360 -22.85 -15.36 2.54
C VAL A 360 -23.45 -16.76 2.37
N ALA A 361 -22.94 -17.56 1.41
CA ALA A 361 -23.43 -18.91 1.15
C ALA A 361 -23.04 -19.93 2.22
N ASP A 362 -21.93 -19.71 2.96
CA ASP A 362 -21.48 -20.57 4.08
C ASP A 362 -22.35 -20.40 5.33
#